data_d8a35004e1a685aef59ab8517e5cdffc
#
_entry.id   d8a35004e1a685aef59ab8517e5cdffc
#
_cell.length_a   1.000
_cell.length_b   1.000
_cell.length_c   1.000
_cell.angle_alpha   90.00
_cell.angle_beta   90.00
_cell.angle_gamma   90.00
#
_symmetry.space_group_name_H-M   'P 1'
#
loop_
_entity.id
_entity.type
_entity.pdbx_description
1 polymer ?
#
loop_
_entity_poly.entity_id
_entity_poly.type
_entity_poly.pdbx_seq_one_letter_code
_entity_poly.pdbx_strand_id
1 'polypeptide(L)'
;MSAALGFAEAAKLQGFNHKTVALIGDGSLTGGLAFEGLNNAGASKSDILVILNDNNISIDRNVGAIHNYLLKITTDPRYNKAKKQIWDSMGDGWARKAVQRFVTTTKSHLVSGSGGALFQAMGFRYFGPIDGNDIQQVVDTLQKMKNMDGPRLLHVVTKKGK
;
A
#
# COMPACT_ATOMS: atom_id res chain seq x y z
N MET A 1 -11.91 3.37 6.29
CA MET A 1 -11.69 3.64 4.85
C MET A 1 -12.64 4.72 4.34
N SER A 2 -13.95 4.51 4.38
CA SER A 2 -14.93 5.45 3.79
C SER A 2 -14.85 6.88 4.34
N ALA A 3 -14.67 7.04 5.67
CA ALA A 3 -14.47 8.37 6.27
C ALA A 3 -13.21 9.08 5.71
N ALA A 4 -12.08 8.37 5.64
CA ALA A 4 -10.85 8.93 5.08
C ALA A 4 -11.00 9.30 3.59
N LEU A 5 -11.73 8.50 2.83
CA LEU A 5 -12.08 8.83 1.44
C LEU A 5 -12.91 10.13 1.39
N GLY A 6 -13.92 10.27 2.26
CA GLY A 6 -14.72 11.50 2.35
C GLY A 6 -13.87 12.74 2.64
N PHE A 7 -12.87 12.64 3.54
CA PHE A 7 -11.92 13.72 3.78
C PHE A 7 -11.06 14.05 2.57
N ALA A 8 -10.57 13.04 1.84
CA ALA A 8 -9.78 13.25 0.63
C ALA A 8 -10.59 13.95 -0.48
N GLU A 9 -11.84 13.54 -0.69
CA GLU A 9 -12.72 14.16 -1.68
C GLU A 9 -13.14 15.57 -1.26
N ALA A 10 -13.44 15.80 0.02
CA ALA A 10 -13.76 17.14 0.52
C ALA A 10 -12.56 18.09 0.35
N ALA A 11 -11.34 17.65 0.64
CA ALA A 11 -10.13 18.43 0.44
C ALA A 11 -9.96 18.82 -1.04
N LYS A 12 -10.17 17.87 -1.94
CA LYS A 12 -10.11 18.11 -3.39
C LYS A 12 -11.15 19.14 -3.84
N LEU A 13 -12.39 19.03 -3.39
CA LEU A 13 -13.48 19.96 -3.74
C LEU A 13 -13.22 21.39 -3.21
N GLN A 14 -12.57 21.51 -2.03
CA GLN A 14 -12.27 22.79 -1.40
C GLN A 14 -10.92 23.38 -1.82
N GLY A 15 -10.17 22.67 -2.68
CA GLY A 15 -8.84 23.12 -3.12
C GLY A 15 -7.77 23.06 -2.04
N PHE A 16 -7.97 22.28 -0.96
CA PHE A 16 -6.99 22.12 0.10
C PHE A 16 -5.86 21.18 -0.34
N ASN A 17 -4.64 21.53 0.06
CA ASN A 17 -3.43 20.75 -0.26
C ASN A 17 -2.94 19.93 0.95
N HIS A 18 -3.83 19.33 1.73
CA HIS A 18 -3.45 18.42 2.78
C HIS A 18 -3.56 16.96 2.32
N LYS A 19 -2.69 16.11 2.85
CA LYS A 19 -2.68 14.70 2.52
C LYS A 19 -3.56 13.90 3.48
N THR A 20 -4.36 13.01 2.94
CA THR A 20 -5.22 12.12 3.74
C THR A 20 -4.53 10.76 3.90
N VAL A 21 -4.41 10.31 5.15
CA VAL A 21 -3.84 9.01 5.49
C VAL A 21 -4.87 8.17 6.23
N ALA A 22 -5.08 6.94 5.79
CA ALA A 22 -5.92 5.96 6.49
C ALA A 22 -5.05 4.80 7.00
N LEU A 23 -5.02 4.59 8.31
CA LEU A 23 -4.38 3.42 8.92
C LEU A 23 -5.43 2.33 9.16
N ILE A 24 -5.18 1.12 8.66
CA ILE A 24 -6.09 -0.01 8.79
C ILE A 24 -5.31 -1.29 9.13
N GLY A 25 -5.84 -2.09 10.05
CA GLY A 25 -5.29 -3.42 10.34
C GLY A 25 -5.74 -4.49 9.33
N ASP A 26 -4.95 -5.54 9.20
CA ASP A 26 -5.21 -6.69 8.31
C ASP A 26 -6.58 -7.35 8.59
N GLY A 27 -6.93 -7.56 9.86
CA GLY A 27 -8.24 -8.07 10.24
C GLY A 27 -9.39 -7.12 9.85
N SER A 28 -9.22 -5.81 10.02
CA SER A 28 -10.23 -4.81 9.63
C SER A 28 -10.38 -4.68 8.12
N LEU A 29 -9.35 -5.00 7.35
CA LEU A 29 -9.38 -5.01 5.89
C LEU A 29 -10.37 -6.04 5.33
N THR A 30 -10.69 -7.09 6.08
CA THR A 30 -11.67 -8.11 5.68
C THR A 30 -13.12 -7.64 5.79
N GLY A 31 -13.36 -6.52 6.44
CA GLY A 31 -14.70 -5.94 6.57
C GLY A 31 -15.20 -5.33 5.26
N GLY A 32 -16.47 -5.55 4.93
CA GLY A 32 -17.09 -5.09 3.68
C GLY A 32 -16.93 -3.59 3.43
N LEU A 33 -17.14 -2.76 4.46
CA LEU A 33 -16.98 -1.31 4.37
C LEU A 33 -15.55 -0.87 4.03
N ALA A 34 -14.53 -1.61 4.50
CA ALA A 34 -13.15 -1.32 4.15
C ALA A 34 -12.90 -1.58 2.67
N PHE A 35 -13.41 -2.70 2.17
CA PHE A 35 -13.29 -3.10 0.77
C PHE A 35 -14.01 -2.15 -0.18
N GLU A 36 -15.21 -1.76 0.17
CA GLU A 36 -16.01 -0.78 -0.58
C GLU A 36 -15.28 0.58 -0.65
N GLY A 37 -14.75 1.04 0.49
CA GLY A 37 -13.96 2.27 0.53
C GLY A 37 -12.69 2.22 -0.31
N LEU A 38 -11.97 1.07 -0.34
CA LEU A 38 -10.82 0.86 -1.21
C LEU A 38 -11.23 0.88 -2.69
N ASN A 39 -12.26 0.13 -3.05
CA ASN A 39 -12.75 0.07 -4.42
C ASN A 39 -13.13 1.45 -4.95
N ASN A 40 -13.84 2.24 -4.15
CA ASN A 40 -14.22 3.60 -4.54
C ASN A 40 -13.03 4.55 -4.62
N ALA A 41 -12.08 4.49 -3.65
CA ALA A 41 -10.87 5.32 -3.69
C ALA A 41 -10.01 5.06 -4.93
N GLY A 42 -9.90 3.81 -5.36
CA GLY A 42 -9.18 3.44 -6.57
C GLY A 42 -9.89 3.91 -7.83
N ALA A 43 -11.22 3.76 -7.90
CA ALA A 43 -12.03 4.19 -9.04
C ALA A 43 -12.02 5.73 -9.23
N SER A 44 -12.15 6.48 -8.13
CA SER A 44 -12.14 7.95 -8.13
C SER A 44 -10.74 8.56 -8.26
N LYS A 45 -9.68 7.72 -8.18
CA LYS A 45 -8.28 8.16 -8.17
C LYS A 45 -7.97 9.19 -7.08
N SER A 46 -8.61 9.03 -5.92
CA SER A 46 -8.48 9.94 -4.79
C SER A 46 -7.05 9.99 -4.27
N ASP A 47 -6.59 11.18 -3.84
CA ASP A 47 -5.26 11.33 -3.25
C ASP A 47 -5.28 10.87 -1.79
N ILE A 48 -5.15 9.57 -1.59
CA ILE A 48 -5.18 8.92 -0.28
C ILE A 48 -4.01 7.95 -0.12
N LEU A 49 -3.38 7.97 1.04
CA LEU A 49 -2.43 6.95 1.47
C LEU A 49 -3.12 6.00 2.45
N VAL A 50 -3.22 4.73 2.08
CA VAL A 50 -3.65 3.67 2.98
C VAL A 50 -2.42 2.98 3.56
N ILE A 51 -2.30 2.96 4.88
CA ILE A 51 -1.27 2.18 5.59
C ILE A 51 -1.95 0.91 6.10
N LEU A 52 -1.62 -0.22 5.51
CA LEU A 52 -2.06 -1.54 5.96
C LEU A 52 -1.07 -2.06 7.01
N ASN A 53 -1.50 -2.10 8.27
CA ASN A 53 -0.74 -2.69 9.36
C ASN A 53 -1.08 -4.18 9.47
N ASP A 54 -0.17 -5.01 9.00
CA ASP A 54 -0.28 -6.47 9.02
C ASP A 54 0.55 -7.02 10.20
N ASN A 55 -0.14 -7.44 11.25
CA ASN A 55 0.50 -8.06 12.40
C ASN A 55 0.12 -9.54 12.58
N ASN A 56 -0.65 -10.09 11.64
CA ASN A 56 -1.21 -11.45 11.67
C ASN A 56 -2.03 -11.76 12.93
N ILE A 57 -2.42 -10.74 13.70
CA ILE A 57 -3.15 -10.89 14.96
C ILE A 57 -4.43 -10.08 14.90
N SER A 58 -5.54 -10.77 14.95
CA SER A 58 -6.87 -10.24 15.28
C SER A 58 -7.22 -10.67 16.71
N ILE A 59 -8.42 -10.31 17.20
CA ILE A 59 -8.96 -10.83 18.47
C ILE A 59 -9.03 -12.35 18.43
N ASP A 60 -9.29 -12.89 17.22
CA ASP A 60 -9.18 -14.31 16.89
C ASP A 60 -8.31 -14.48 15.63
N ARG A 61 -7.98 -15.72 15.24
CA ARG A 61 -7.18 -15.99 14.03
C ARG A 61 -7.86 -15.38 12.81
N ASN A 62 -7.12 -14.56 12.07
CA ASN A 62 -7.61 -14.02 10.82
C ASN A 62 -7.96 -15.16 9.85
N VAL A 63 -9.15 -15.11 9.29
CA VAL A 63 -9.65 -16.12 8.35
C VAL A 63 -10.06 -15.46 7.03
N GLY A 64 -10.09 -16.25 5.98
CA GLY A 64 -10.59 -15.83 4.68
C GLY A 64 -9.52 -15.61 3.61
N ALA A 65 -9.99 -15.38 2.39
CA ALA A 65 -9.15 -15.32 1.21
C ALA A 65 -8.14 -14.14 1.25
N ILE A 66 -8.52 -13.02 1.84
CA ILE A 66 -7.65 -11.84 1.96
C ILE A 66 -6.50 -12.13 2.90
N HIS A 67 -6.75 -12.77 4.05
CA HIS A 67 -5.71 -13.18 4.96
C HIS A 67 -4.71 -14.12 4.27
N ASN A 68 -5.20 -15.15 3.59
CA ASN A 68 -4.37 -16.07 2.82
C ASN A 68 -3.56 -15.35 1.72
N TYR A 69 -4.14 -14.33 1.11
CA TYR A 69 -3.46 -13.50 0.13
C TYR A 69 -2.32 -12.68 0.76
N LEU A 70 -2.55 -12.03 1.90
CA LEU A 70 -1.52 -11.27 2.63
C LEU A 70 -0.40 -12.18 3.11
N LEU A 71 -0.71 -13.37 3.63
CA LEU A 71 0.29 -14.38 4.00
C LEU A 71 1.19 -14.76 2.81
N LYS A 72 0.61 -14.98 1.63
CA LYS A 72 1.42 -15.26 0.43
C LYS A 72 2.38 -14.13 0.10
N ILE A 73 1.96 -12.87 0.26
CA ILE A 73 2.82 -11.72 0.04
C ILE A 73 4.00 -11.72 0.99
N THR A 74 3.76 -11.94 2.28
CA THR A 74 4.79 -11.86 3.32
C THR A 74 5.74 -13.05 3.31
N THR A 75 5.31 -14.20 2.79
CA THR A 75 6.09 -15.45 2.78
C THR A 75 6.79 -15.76 1.44
N ASP A 76 6.50 -15.03 0.35
CA ASP A 76 7.10 -15.29 -0.96
C ASP A 76 8.58 -14.87 -0.99
N PRO A 77 9.53 -15.83 -1.19
CA PRO A 77 10.96 -15.53 -1.25
C PRO A 77 11.33 -14.63 -2.46
N ARG A 78 10.59 -14.71 -3.57
CA ARG A 78 10.80 -13.91 -4.77
C ARG A 78 10.46 -12.44 -4.49
N TYR A 79 9.42 -12.22 -3.72
CA TYR A 79 9.02 -10.90 -3.28
C TYR A 79 10.11 -10.24 -2.40
N ASN A 80 10.65 -10.98 -1.45
CA ASN A 80 11.72 -10.49 -0.56
C ASN A 80 13.01 -10.13 -1.31
N LYS A 81 13.33 -10.84 -2.41
CA LYS A 81 14.49 -10.54 -3.26
C LYS A 81 14.26 -9.30 -4.14
N ALA A 82 13.08 -9.18 -4.75
CA ALA A 82 12.70 -8.02 -5.55
C ALA A 82 12.59 -6.74 -4.71
N LYS A 83 12.11 -6.86 -3.47
CA LYS A 83 12.04 -5.77 -2.48
C LYS A 83 13.41 -5.12 -2.26
N LYS A 84 14.45 -5.92 -2.05
CA LYS A 84 15.80 -5.43 -1.81
C LYS A 84 16.34 -4.67 -3.02
N GLN A 85 16.13 -5.18 -4.23
CA GLN A 85 16.60 -4.54 -5.47
C GLN A 85 15.90 -3.21 -5.77
N ILE A 86 14.58 -3.13 -5.56
CA ILE A 86 13.82 -1.89 -5.77
C ILE A 86 14.21 -0.84 -4.72
N TRP A 87 14.47 -1.27 -3.50
CA TRP A 87 14.84 -0.39 -2.39
C TRP A 87 16.24 0.20 -2.55
N ASP A 88 17.19 -0.62 -2.97
CA ASP A 88 18.58 -0.21 -3.21
C ASP A 88 18.70 0.72 -4.44
N SER A 89 17.79 0.59 -5.42
CA SER A 89 17.78 1.46 -6.63
C SER A 89 17.05 2.80 -6.44
N MET A 90 16.32 3.02 -5.33
CA MET A 90 15.61 4.27 -5.05
C MET A 90 16.51 5.40 -4.52
N GLY A 91 17.84 5.20 -4.44
CA GLY A 91 18.79 6.15 -3.88
C GLY A 91 19.05 7.41 -4.72
N ASP A 92 18.88 7.39 -6.04
CA ASP A 92 19.25 8.52 -6.90
C ASP A 92 18.13 8.99 -7.83
N GLY A 93 18.02 10.32 -8.01
CA GLY A 93 16.94 11.00 -8.75
C GLY A 93 16.76 10.60 -10.23
N TRP A 94 17.69 9.83 -10.81
CA TRP A 94 17.59 9.26 -12.15
C TRP A 94 16.64 8.07 -12.22
N ALA A 95 16.52 7.31 -11.14
CA ALA A 95 15.62 6.17 -11.03
C ALA A 95 14.12 6.55 -11.07
N ARG A 96 13.79 7.81 -10.75
CA ARG A 96 12.42 8.35 -10.80
C ARG A 96 11.80 8.25 -12.21
N LYS A 97 12.57 8.54 -13.25
CA LYS A 97 12.14 8.45 -14.67
C LYS A 97 12.10 7.01 -15.18
N ALA A 98 12.98 6.13 -14.68
CA ALA A 98 13.02 4.73 -15.05
C ALA A 98 11.84 3.96 -14.42
N VAL A 99 11.51 4.21 -13.15
CA VAL A 99 10.37 3.59 -12.47
C VAL A 99 9.04 4.06 -13.09
N GLN A 100 8.89 5.33 -13.45
CA GLN A 100 7.71 5.80 -14.19
C GLN A 100 7.58 5.16 -15.57
N ARG A 101 8.68 4.99 -16.31
CA ARG A 101 8.68 4.27 -17.60
C ARG A 101 8.40 2.77 -17.42
N PHE A 102 8.97 2.14 -16.40
CA PHE A 102 8.75 0.71 -16.13
C PHE A 102 7.29 0.41 -15.75
N VAL A 103 6.66 1.26 -14.94
CA VAL A 103 5.25 1.13 -14.55
C VAL A 103 4.29 1.40 -15.73
N THR A 104 4.66 2.26 -16.67
CA THR A 104 3.81 2.56 -17.85
C THR A 104 3.97 1.60 -19.00
N THR A 105 5.12 0.92 -19.15
CA THR A 105 5.43 0.06 -20.31
C THR A 105 5.11 -1.41 -20.05
N THR A 106 5.02 -1.85 -18.80
CA THR A 106 4.67 -3.23 -18.43
C THR A 106 3.19 -3.37 -18.04
N LYS A 107 2.31 -2.83 -18.85
CA LYS A 107 0.92 -3.28 -18.88
C LYS A 107 0.93 -4.73 -19.37
N SER A 108 0.77 -5.68 -18.51
CA SER A 108 0.07 -6.93 -18.66
C SER A 108 0.73 -8.25 -18.29
N HIS A 109 2.05 -8.43 -18.20
CA HIS A 109 2.55 -9.81 -18.05
C HIS A 109 3.64 -10.11 -17.00
N LEU A 110 4.16 -9.12 -16.26
CA LEU A 110 5.22 -9.35 -15.27
C LEU A 110 4.79 -9.18 -13.80
N VAL A 111 3.51 -8.89 -13.55
CA VAL A 111 2.99 -8.60 -12.20
C VAL A 111 2.33 -9.83 -11.54
N SER A 112 2.29 -10.97 -12.20
CA SER A 112 1.72 -12.20 -11.61
C SER A 112 2.50 -12.78 -10.42
N GLY A 113 3.59 -12.16 -10.03
CA GLY A 113 4.39 -12.52 -8.85
C GLY A 113 4.56 -11.40 -7.82
N SER A 114 4.04 -10.20 -8.06
CA SER A 114 4.13 -9.13 -7.08
C SER A 114 2.96 -9.20 -6.11
N GLY A 115 3.26 -9.32 -4.83
CA GLY A 115 2.29 -9.50 -3.77
C GLY A 115 1.19 -8.42 -3.62
N GLY A 116 1.18 -7.39 -4.46
CA GLY A 116 0.19 -6.30 -4.47
C GLY A 116 -0.88 -6.39 -5.56
N ALA A 117 -0.97 -7.50 -6.30
CA ALA A 117 -1.83 -7.61 -7.49
C ALA A 117 -3.30 -7.25 -7.24
N LEU A 118 -3.86 -7.65 -6.09
CA LEU A 118 -5.23 -7.30 -5.70
C LEU A 118 -5.40 -5.78 -5.59
N PHE A 119 -4.51 -5.11 -4.86
CA PHE A 119 -4.59 -3.67 -4.65
C PHE A 119 -4.32 -2.89 -5.94
N GLN A 120 -3.43 -3.40 -6.78
CA GLN A 120 -3.15 -2.82 -8.10
C GLN A 120 -4.36 -2.96 -9.03
N ALA A 121 -5.06 -4.09 -9.00
CA ALA A 121 -6.30 -4.28 -9.75
C ALA A 121 -7.40 -3.32 -9.28
N MET A 122 -7.39 -2.94 -8.00
CA MET A 122 -8.26 -1.91 -7.44
C MET A 122 -7.79 -0.48 -7.72
N GLY A 123 -6.71 -0.28 -8.48
CA GLY A 123 -6.20 1.04 -8.86
C GLY A 123 -5.19 1.67 -7.91
N PHE A 124 -4.74 0.96 -6.87
CA PHE A 124 -3.72 1.45 -5.95
C PHE A 124 -2.30 1.20 -6.45
N ARG A 125 -1.41 2.14 -6.20
CA ARG A 125 0.04 1.85 -6.21
C ARG A 125 0.39 1.18 -4.89
N TYR A 126 0.88 -0.05 -4.98
CA TYR A 126 1.24 -0.86 -3.81
C TYR A 126 2.73 -0.73 -3.51
N PHE A 127 3.04 -0.52 -2.23
CA PHE A 127 4.39 -0.44 -1.68
C PHE A 127 4.53 -1.36 -0.47
N GLY A 128 5.64 -2.03 -0.36
CA GLY A 128 5.89 -2.93 0.76
C GLY A 128 5.88 -4.41 0.36
N PRO A 129 5.80 -5.34 1.34
CA PRO A 129 5.80 -5.03 2.76
C PRO A 129 7.13 -4.48 3.28
N ILE A 130 7.04 -3.60 4.29
CA ILE A 130 8.20 -3.11 5.03
C ILE A 130 8.13 -3.55 6.50
N ASP A 131 9.26 -3.52 7.22
CA ASP A 131 9.27 -3.77 8.65
C ASP A 131 8.75 -2.54 9.40
N GLY A 132 7.59 -2.67 10.05
CA GLY A 132 6.96 -1.60 10.81
C GLY A 132 7.52 -1.40 12.21
N ASN A 133 8.36 -2.33 12.69
CA ASN A 133 9.10 -2.16 13.94
C ASN A 133 10.44 -1.43 13.71
N ASP A 134 10.86 -1.25 12.45
CA ASP A 134 11.98 -0.39 12.06
C ASP A 134 11.47 1.02 11.75
N ILE A 135 11.52 1.89 12.77
CA ILE A 135 11.02 3.27 12.66
C ILE A 135 11.73 4.07 11.56
N GLN A 136 13.03 3.85 11.38
CA GLN A 136 13.80 4.56 10.35
C GLN A 136 13.32 4.17 8.95
N GLN A 137 13.10 2.88 8.71
CA GLN A 137 12.56 2.39 7.44
C GLN A 137 11.16 2.96 7.15
N VAL A 138 10.30 3.05 8.18
CA VAL A 138 8.96 3.63 8.05
C VAL A 138 9.04 5.10 7.68
N VAL A 139 9.86 5.89 8.40
CA VAL A 139 10.03 7.33 8.16
C VAL A 139 10.57 7.58 6.75
N ASP A 140 11.63 6.88 6.35
CA ASP A 140 12.24 7.03 5.02
C ASP A 140 11.24 6.70 3.91
N THR A 141 10.41 5.66 4.13
CA THR A 141 9.36 5.28 3.18
C THR A 141 8.31 6.38 3.04
N LEU A 142 7.80 6.87 4.16
CA LEU A 142 6.79 7.92 4.16
C LEU A 142 7.31 9.22 3.55
N GLN A 143 8.57 9.58 3.80
CA GLN A 143 9.21 10.75 3.17
C GLN A 143 9.27 10.61 1.64
N LYS A 144 9.63 9.43 1.13
CA LYS A 144 9.64 9.15 -0.32
C LYS A 144 8.24 9.21 -0.92
N MET A 145 7.20 8.83 -0.15
CA MET A 145 5.81 8.83 -0.60
C MET A 145 5.11 10.18 -0.46
N LYS A 146 5.66 11.11 0.33
CA LYS A 146 5.05 12.40 0.67
C LYS A 146 4.60 13.21 -0.55
N ASN A 147 5.40 13.20 -1.61
CA ASN A 147 5.17 13.97 -2.83
C ASN A 147 4.50 13.15 -3.95
N MET A 148 3.99 11.98 -3.64
CA MET A 148 3.24 11.18 -4.60
C MET A 148 1.76 11.53 -4.49
N ASP A 149 1.05 11.49 -5.62
CA ASP A 149 -0.40 11.73 -5.70
C ASP A 149 -1.15 10.46 -6.08
N GLY A 150 -2.48 10.48 -5.88
CA GLY A 150 -3.39 9.40 -6.20
C GLY A 150 -3.39 8.27 -5.17
N PRO A 151 -4.17 7.19 -5.38
CA PRO A 151 -4.34 6.13 -4.40
C PRO A 151 -3.06 5.31 -4.22
N ARG A 152 -2.59 5.22 -2.97
CA ARG A 152 -1.38 4.50 -2.56
C ARG A 152 -1.69 3.60 -1.39
N LEU A 153 -1.09 2.41 -1.38
CA LEU A 153 -1.15 1.49 -0.26
C LEU A 153 0.25 1.11 0.19
N LEU A 154 0.58 1.42 1.43
CA LEU A 154 1.80 1.00 2.10
C LEU A 154 1.48 -0.19 3.01
N HIS A 155 2.04 -1.35 2.69
CA HIS A 155 1.92 -2.55 3.51
C HIS A 155 3.06 -2.59 4.53
N VAL A 156 2.70 -2.59 5.79
CA VAL A 156 3.62 -2.56 6.93
C VAL A 156 3.40 -3.81 7.76
N VAL A 157 4.44 -4.61 7.94
CA VAL A 157 4.40 -5.82 8.78
C VAL A 157 4.93 -5.47 10.15
N THR A 158 4.15 -5.74 11.20
CA THR A 158 4.53 -5.45 12.57
C THR A 158 4.47 -6.69 13.46
N LYS A 159 5.23 -6.67 14.53
CA LYS A 159 5.14 -7.65 15.64
C LYS A 159 4.55 -6.94 16.85
N LYS A 160 3.37 -7.39 17.29
CA LYS A 160 2.69 -6.83 18.46
C LYS A 160 3.53 -7.04 19.73
N GLY A 161 3.70 -5.98 20.52
CA GLY A 161 4.44 -6.04 21.80
C GLY A 161 5.96 -5.90 21.68
N LYS A 162 6.46 -5.46 20.53
CA LYS A 162 7.87 -5.07 20.35
C LYS A 162 8.02 -3.56 20.38
#